data_30c999b208b6cd2af3cbf220f6c6ec64
#
_entry.id   30c999b208b6cd2af3cbf220f6c6ec64
#
_cell.length_a   1.000
_cell.length_b   1.000
_cell.length_c   1.000
_cell.angle_alpha   90.00
_cell.angle_beta   90.00
_cell.angle_gamma   90.00
#
_symmetry.space_group_name_H-M   'P 1'
#
loop_
_entity.id
_entity.type
_entity.pdbx_description
1 polymer ?
#
loop_
_entity_poly.entity_id
_entity_poly.type
_entity_poly.pdbx_seq_one_letter_code
_entity_poly.pdbx_strand_id
1 'polypeptide(L)'
;MPVEAENNQDFSQYAHPERLVSTQWVADNAGEPGVVVVESDEDVLLYETGHIPGSVKVDWHTDLNEPDTRDYVDGTQFAELMSRKGISRDDTIVVYGDKSNWWAAYALWVFTLFGHQDVRLMNGGRDKWVAEGRELTTDTTEVTPTDYPVVERDDSVIRAYREDVLDNLGKTPLIDVRSPQEYTGERTHMPDYPQEGTLRGGHIPTAASVPWARAAAEDATFKSRDELDAIYREEVGLSPDDAVIAYCRIGERSSHTWFVLTHLLGFDNVRNYDGSWTEWGNAVRVPVAQGAARGEAPEGAR
;
A
#
# COMPACT_ATOMS: atom_id res chain seq x y z
N MET A 1 -23.83 -6.40 -6.25
CA MET A 1 -23.68 -5.15 -7.05
C MET A 1 -22.84 -4.21 -6.22
N PRO A 2 -21.89 -3.50 -6.82
CA PRO A 2 -21.08 -2.55 -6.06
C PRO A 2 -21.97 -1.56 -5.28
N VAL A 3 -21.59 -1.30 -4.05
CA VAL A 3 -22.31 -0.31 -3.21
C VAL A 3 -21.95 1.08 -3.69
N GLU A 4 -22.91 2.02 -3.66
CA GLU A 4 -22.67 3.39 -4.07
C GLU A 4 -21.44 3.99 -3.37
N ALA A 5 -20.65 4.77 -4.11
CA ALA A 5 -19.53 5.51 -3.53
C ALA A 5 -20.06 6.55 -2.54
N GLU A 6 -19.28 6.80 -1.48
CA GLU A 6 -19.62 7.85 -0.53
C GLU A 6 -19.62 9.22 -1.23
N ASN A 7 -20.71 9.95 -1.10
CA ASN A 7 -20.78 11.33 -1.56
C ASN A 7 -20.21 12.26 -0.48
N ASN A 8 -18.88 12.24 -0.35
CA ASN A 8 -18.15 13.04 0.63
C ASN A 8 -17.50 14.24 -0.07
N GLN A 9 -17.87 15.44 0.35
CA GLN A 9 -17.37 16.67 -0.26
C GLN A 9 -15.86 16.85 -0.06
N ASP A 10 -15.30 16.36 1.05
CA ASP A 10 -13.87 16.44 1.33
C ASP A 10 -13.05 15.54 0.39
N PHE A 11 -13.65 14.45 -0.11
CA PHE A 11 -12.98 13.55 -1.05
C PHE A 11 -13.07 14.02 -2.50
N SER A 12 -14.00 14.92 -2.83
CA SER A 12 -14.21 15.43 -4.20
C SER A 12 -12.99 16.14 -4.79
N GLN A 13 -12.04 16.52 -3.96
CA GLN A 13 -10.76 17.11 -4.38
C GLN A 13 -9.81 16.10 -5.03
N TYR A 14 -9.94 14.81 -4.74
CA TYR A 14 -9.08 13.76 -5.27
C TYR A 14 -9.51 13.27 -6.65
N ALA A 15 -8.60 12.63 -7.37
CA ALA A 15 -8.89 12.15 -8.73
C ALA A 15 -9.90 11.00 -8.74
N HIS A 16 -9.81 10.10 -7.74
CA HIS A 16 -10.68 8.94 -7.57
C HIS A 16 -11.29 8.92 -6.17
N PRO A 17 -12.25 9.83 -5.86
CA PRO A 17 -12.86 9.92 -4.53
C PRO A 17 -13.60 8.64 -4.12
N GLU A 18 -14.06 7.85 -5.08
CA GLU A 18 -14.73 6.57 -4.87
C GLU A 18 -13.82 5.49 -4.25
N ARG A 19 -12.51 5.72 -4.22
CA ARG A 19 -11.55 4.81 -3.58
C ARG A 19 -11.36 5.05 -2.08
N LEU A 20 -12.00 6.09 -1.54
CA LEU A 20 -11.99 6.41 -0.11
C LEU A 20 -13.39 6.28 0.47
N VAL A 21 -13.42 5.92 1.75
CA VAL A 21 -14.61 6.04 2.60
C VAL A 21 -14.22 6.66 3.95
N SER A 22 -15.16 7.36 4.58
CA SER A 22 -14.98 7.89 5.93
C SER A 22 -15.22 6.81 7.01
N THR A 23 -14.74 7.08 8.22
CA THR A 23 -15.10 6.26 9.39
C THR A 23 -16.60 6.24 9.65
N GLN A 24 -17.32 7.34 9.31
CA GLN A 24 -18.77 7.39 9.43
C GLN A 24 -19.45 6.48 8.41
N TRP A 25 -18.99 6.49 7.15
CA TRP A 25 -19.52 5.59 6.13
C TRP A 25 -19.35 4.12 6.54
N VAL A 26 -18.18 3.76 7.09
CA VAL A 26 -17.93 2.40 7.58
C VAL A 26 -18.87 2.06 8.73
N ALA A 27 -19.08 2.96 9.69
CA ALA A 27 -20.01 2.76 10.80
C ALA A 27 -21.46 2.52 10.34
N ASP A 28 -21.87 3.17 9.25
CA ASP A 28 -23.22 3.07 8.71
C ASP A 28 -23.43 1.86 7.79
N ASN A 29 -22.35 1.29 7.22
CA ASN A 29 -22.43 0.26 6.17
C ASN A 29 -21.73 -1.06 6.55
N ALA A 30 -20.98 -1.14 7.64
CA ALA A 30 -20.36 -2.40 8.08
C ALA A 30 -21.45 -3.44 8.40
N GLY A 31 -21.37 -4.60 7.74
CA GLY A 31 -22.36 -5.68 7.86
C GLY A 31 -23.55 -5.56 6.88
N GLU A 32 -23.64 -4.53 6.06
CA GLU A 32 -24.61 -4.46 4.99
C GLU A 32 -24.25 -5.44 3.85
N PRO A 33 -25.23 -6.06 3.20
CA PRO A 33 -24.99 -6.98 2.10
C PRO A 33 -24.16 -6.35 0.98
N GLY A 34 -23.07 -7.03 0.59
CA GLY A 34 -22.16 -6.56 -0.44
C GLY A 34 -21.07 -5.60 0.06
N VAL A 35 -20.96 -5.41 1.37
CA VAL A 35 -19.85 -4.67 2.01
C VAL A 35 -19.08 -5.60 2.93
N VAL A 36 -17.78 -5.73 2.71
CA VAL A 36 -16.88 -6.48 3.61
C VAL A 36 -15.78 -5.55 4.11
N VAL A 37 -15.72 -5.37 5.42
CA VAL A 37 -14.65 -4.58 6.07
C VAL A 37 -13.49 -5.50 6.42
N VAL A 38 -12.29 -5.15 5.99
CA VAL A 38 -11.07 -5.95 6.15
C VAL A 38 -10.05 -5.16 6.97
N GLU A 39 -9.58 -5.75 8.07
CA GLU A 39 -8.46 -5.20 8.85
C GLU A 39 -7.14 -5.85 8.42
N SER A 40 -6.16 -5.02 8.08
CA SER A 40 -4.79 -5.45 7.77
C SER A 40 -3.80 -4.49 8.40
N ASP A 41 -3.16 -4.93 9.48
CA ASP A 41 -2.30 -4.15 10.36
C ASP A 41 -0.83 -4.56 10.22
N GLU A 42 0.06 -3.67 10.64
CA GLU A 42 1.45 -4.02 10.90
C GLU A 42 1.56 -5.02 12.06
N ASP A 43 0.95 -4.69 13.19
CA ASP A 43 0.81 -5.61 14.31
C ASP A 43 -0.41 -6.50 14.09
N VAL A 44 -0.18 -7.68 13.53
CA VAL A 44 -1.24 -8.66 13.24
C VAL A 44 -2.04 -9.11 14.45
N LEU A 45 -1.60 -8.80 15.67
CA LEU A 45 -2.32 -9.12 16.92
C LEU A 45 -3.34 -8.05 17.31
N LEU A 46 -3.32 -6.87 16.68
CA LEU A 46 -4.25 -5.78 17.00
C LEU A 46 -5.72 -6.19 16.82
N TYR A 47 -6.02 -6.94 15.78
CA TYR A 47 -7.37 -7.43 15.51
C TYR A 47 -7.99 -8.14 16.72
N GLU A 48 -7.23 -9.02 17.38
CA GLU A 48 -7.68 -9.77 18.55
C GLU A 48 -7.83 -8.90 19.80
N THR A 49 -7.18 -7.74 19.84
CA THR A 49 -7.33 -6.79 20.95
C THR A 49 -8.56 -5.89 20.82
N GLY A 50 -9.15 -5.86 19.64
CA GLY A 50 -10.36 -5.14 19.30
C GLY A 50 -10.35 -4.68 17.85
N HIS A 51 -11.40 -4.97 17.11
CA HIS A 51 -11.58 -4.63 15.69
C HIS A 51 -12.97 -4.02 15.45
N ILE A 52 -13.18 -3.44 14.28
CA ILE A 52 -14.50 -2.91 13.88
C ILE A 52 -15.51 -4.08 13.84
N PRO A 53 -16.68 -3.97 14.49
CA PRO A 53 -17.68 -5.03 14.48
C PRO A 53 -18.01 -5.50 13.05
N GLY A 54 -17.97 -6.82 12.81
CA GLY A 54 -18.22 -7.41 11.50
C GLY A 54 -17.04 -7.38 10.52
N SER A 55 -15.90 -6.82 10.89
CA SER A 55 -14.71 -6.88 10.05
C SER A 55 -14.07 -8.27 10.08
N VAL A 56 -13.30 -8.58 9.03
CA VAL A 56 -12.48 -9.79 8.93
C VAL A 56 -11.02 -9.40 8.84
N LYS A 57 -10.15 -10.23 9.45
CA LYS A 57 -8.70 -10.02 9.40
C LYS A 57 -8.10 -10.59 8.12
N VAL A 58 -7.18 -9.85 7.53
CA VAL A 58 -6.22 -10.35 6.54
C VAL A 58 -4.81 -10.11 7.07
N ASP A 59 -4.13 -11.19 7.42
CA ASP A 59 -2.74 -11.18 7.83
C ASP A 59 -1.85 -11.11 6.59
N TRP A 60 -1.18 -9.97 6.41
CA TRP A 60 -0.36 -9.72 5.23
C TRP A 60 0.74 -10.78 5.02
N HIS A 61 1.27 -11.34 6.11
CA HIS A 61 2.38 -12.28 6.07
C HIS A 61 1.94 -13.70 5.74
N THR A 62 0.86 -14.18 6.36
CA THR A 62 0.40 -15.57 6.22
C THR A 62 -0.70 -15.75 5.19
N ASP A 63 -1.49 -14.72 4.92
CA ASP A 63 -2.61 -14.79 3.98
C ASP A 63 -2.24 -14.32 2.55
N LEU A 64 -1.27 -13.38 2.41
CA LEU A 64 -0.96 -12.77 1.12
C LEU A 64 0.37 -13.22 0.50
N ASN A 65 1.29 -13.76 1.29
CA ASN A 65 2.61 -14.16 0.83
C ASN A 65 2.78 -15.68 0.78
N GLU A 66 3.50 -16.14 -0.21
CA GLU A 66 3.96 -17.51 -0.33
C GLU A 66 5.30 -17.64 0.41
N PRO A 67 5.40 -18.51 1.44
CA PRO A 67 6.55 -18.49 2.36
C PRO A 67 7.87 -18.96 1.74
N ASP A 68 7.84 -19.83 0.73
CA ASP A 68 9.04 -20.43 0.16
C ASP A 68 9.73 -19.49 -0.83
N THR A 69 8.97 -18.77 -1.63
CA THR A 69 9.49 -17.87 -2.68
C THR A 69 9.48 -16.41 -2.31
N ARG A 70 8.79 -16.04 -1.23
CA ARG A 70 8.51 -14.65 -0.84
C ARG A 70 7.75 -13.87 -1.91
N ASP A 71 7.06 -14.56 -2.80
CA ASP A 71 6.12 -13.96 -3.74
C ASP A 71 4.71 -13.88 -3.11
N TYR A 72 3.74 -13.35 -3.82
CA TYR A 72 2.33 -13.41 -3.40
C TYR A 72 1.77 -14.80 -3.69
N VAL A 73 0.72 -15.15 -2.98
CA VAL A 73 -0.11 -16.34 -3.25
C VAL A 73 -0.55 -16.38 -4.73
N ASP A 74 -0.86 -17.56 -5.24
CA ASP A 74 -1.41 -17.73 -6.58
C ASP A 74 -2.92 -17.44 -6.63
N GLY A 75 -3.51 -17.48 -7.83
CA GLY A 75 -4.94 -17.20 -8.03
C GLY A 75 -5.85 -18.16 -7.29
N THR A 76 -5.44 -19.43 -7.13
CA THR A 76 -6.22 -20.45 -6.39
C THR A 76 -6.19 -20.15 -4.90
N GLN A 77 -5.01 -19.91 -4.34
CA GLN A 77 -4.84 -19.57 -2.92
C GLN A 77 -5.57 -18.26 -2.56
N PHE A 78 -5.52 -17.27 -3.46
CA PHE A 78 -6.24 -16.02 -3.28
C PHE A 78 -7.76 -16.23 -3.29
N ALA A 79 -8.29 -17.02 -4.22
CA ALA A 79 -9.72 -17.34 -4.28
C ALA A 79 -10.19 -18.09 -3.03
N GLU A 80 -9.39 -19.04 -2.52
CA GLU A 80 -9.67 -19.75 -1.27
C GLU A 80 -9.66 -18.81 -0.06
N LEU A 81 -8.70 -17.86 -0.01
CA LEU A 81 -8.66 -16.84 1.03
C LEU A 81 -9.92 -15.99 1.02
N MET A 82 -10.29 -15.43 -0.13
CA MET A 82 -11.46 -14.56 -0.26
C MET A 82 -12.74 -15.33 0.11
N SER A 83 -12.88 -16.57 -0.39
CA SER A 83 -14.02 -17.44 -0.06
C SER A 83 -14.12 -17.69 1.44
N ARG A 84 -13.01 -18.06 2.08
CA ARG A 84 -12.94 -18.31 3.54
C ARG A 84 -13.27 -17.08 4.37
N LYS A 85 -12.93 -15.88 3.87
CA LYS A 85 -13.25 -14.59 4.52
C LYS A 85 -14.66 -14.09 4.20
N GLY A 86 -15.46 -14.85 3.47
CA GLY A 86 -16.85 -14.50 3.13
C GLY A 86 -16.96 -13.41 2.06
N ILE A 87 -15.91 -13.19 1.29
CA ILE A 87 -15.85 -12.16 0.25
C ILE A 87 -16.27 -12.76 -1.08
N SER A 88 -17.16 -12.08 -1.79
CA SER A 88 -17.56 -12.40 -3.16
C SER A 88 -16.89 -11.43 -4.16
N ARG A 89 -16.80 -11.85 -5.43
CA ARG A 89 -16.13 -11.04 -6.47
C ARG A 89 -16.75 -9.66 -6.68
N ASP A 90 -18.04 -9.53 -6.43
CA ASP A 90 -18.83 -8.31 -6.64
C ASP A 90 -19.00 -7.46 -5.36
N ASP A 91 -18.38 -7.88 -4.25
CA ASP A 91 -18.46 -7.11 -3.01
C ASP A 91 -17.58 -5.87 -3.07
N THR A 92 -18.01 -4.84 -2.36
CA THR A 92 -17.17 -3.70 -1.99
C THR A 92 -16.32 -4.08 -0.79
N ILE A 93 -15.01 -4.13 -0.96
CA ILE A 93 -14.07 -4.32 0.14
C ILE A 93 -13.64 -2.97 0.67
N VAL A 94 -13.76 -2.77 1.99
CA VAL A 94 -13.19 -1.61 2.67
C VAL A 94 -12.04 -2.08 3.54
N VAL A 95 -10.82 -1.66 3.20
CA VAL A 95 -9.62 -2.01 3.97
C VAL A 95 -9.27 -0.90 4.95
N TYR A 96 -8.89 -1.28 6.16
CA TYR A 96 -8.35 -0.37 7.17
C TYR A 96 -7.23 -1.06 7.96
N GLY A 97 -6.41 -0.27 8.64
CA GLY A 97 -5.33 -0.79 9.47
C GLY A 97 -4.72 0.29 10.35
N ASP A 98 -3.69 -0.08 11.07
CA ASP A 98 -2.89 0.78 11.91
C ASP A 98 -1.93 1.69 11.11
N LYS A 99 -1.18 2.52 11.83
CA LYS A 99 -0.10 3.36 11.29
C LYS A 99 -0.47 4.08 9.99
N SER A 100 -1.56 4.83 10.02
CA SER A 100 -2.08 5.59 8.88
C SER A 100 -2.30 4.73 7.63
N ASN A 101 -2.76 3.50 7.80
CA ASN A 101 -3.16 2.58 6.71
C ASN A 101 -2.04 2.06 5.79
N TRP A 102 -0.77 2.10 6.19
CA TRP A 102 0.27 1.63 5.26
C TRP A 102 0.14 0.16 4.88
N TRP A 103 -0.20 -0.73 5.83
CA TRP A 103 -0.48 -2.15 5.54
C TRP A 103 -1.85 -2.37 4.90
N ALA A 104 -2.84 -1.58 5.25
CA ALA A 104 -4.13 -1.57 4.57
C ALA A 104 -3.97 -1.21 3.09
N ALA A 105 -3.16 -0.20 2.77
CA ALA A 105 -2.82 0.14 1.39
C ALA A 105 -2.07 -0.98 0.66
N TYR A 106 -1.22 -1.73 1.38
CA TYR A 106 -0.56 -2.91 0.82
C TYR A 106 -1.54 -4.03 0.48
N ALA A 107 -2.46 -4.38 1.40
CA ALA A 107 -3.49 -5.37 1.13
C ALA A 107 -4.39 -4.95 -0.05
N LEU A 108 -4.80 -3.66 -0.10
CA LEU A 108 -5.54 -3.10 -1.22
C LEU A 108 -4.79 -3.26 -2.55
N TRP A 109 -3.49 -2.94 -2.56
CA TRP A 109 -2.65 -3.09 -3.74
C TRP A 109 -2.57 -4.55 -4.20
N VAL A 110 -2.38 -5.51 -3.28
CA VAL A 110 -2.40 -6.94 -3.58
C VAL A 110 -3.75 -7.38 -4.16
N PHE A 111 -4.88 -6.95 -3.56
CA PHE A 111 -6.20 -7.27 -4.08
C PHE A 111 -6.42 -6.72 -5.49
N THR A 112 -5.81 -5.57 -5.80
CA THR A 112 -5.85 -4.98 -7.14
C THR A 112 -5.04 -5.81 -8.16
N LEU A 113 -3.94 -6.45 -7.77
CA LEU A 113 -3.21 -7.38 -8.64
C LEU A 113 -4.08 -8.55 -9.10
N PHE A 114 -4.94 -9.07 -8.22
CA PHE A 114 -5.93 -10.11 -8.55
C PHE A 114 -7.21 -9.55 -9.21
N GLY A 115 -7.19 -8.26 -9.54
CA GLY A 115 -8.26 -7.60 -10.26
C GLY A 115 -9.57 -7.48 -9.49
N HIS A 116 -9.58 -7.49 -8.14
CA HIS A 116 -10.79 -7.15 -7.40
C HIS A 116 -11.15 -5.69 -7.66
N GLN A 117 -12.38 -5.43 -8.13
CA GLN A 117 -12.70 -4.15 -8.77
C GLN A 117 -12.99 -3.03 -7.77
N ASP A 118 -13.74 -3.32 -6.72
CA ASP A 118 -14.16 -2.31 -5.74
C ASP A 118 -13.48 -2.54 -4.39
N VAL A 119 -12.25 -2.04 -4.31
CA VAL A 119 -11.50 -1.98 -3.05
C VAL A 119 -11.31 -0.52 -2.67
N ARG A 120 -11.75 -0.17 -1.47
CA ARG A 120 -11.70 1.19 -0.91
C ARG A 120 -10.86 1.20 0.36
N LEU A 121 -10.32 2.36 0.69
CA LEU A 121 -9.55 2.56 1.92
C LEU A 121 -10.35 3.44 2.89
N MET A 122 -10.49 3.02 4.15
CA MET A 122 -11.08 3.87 5.18
C MET A 122 -10.10 4.98 5.55
N ASN A 123 -10.39 6.21 5.19
CA ASN A 123 -9.49 7.35 5.40
C ASN A 123 -9.27 7.63 6.89
N GLY A 124 -8.01 7.56 7.33
CA GLY A 124 -7.61 7.68 8.73
C GLY A 124 -7.44 6.35 9.46
N GLY A 125 -7.89 5.24 8.88
CA GLY A 125 -7.69 3.89 9.38
C GLY A 125 -8.14 3.67 10.82
N ARG A 126 -7.48 2.69 11.46
CA ARG A 126 -7.74 2.34 12.85
C ARG A 126 -7.48 3.50 13.81
N ASP A 127 -6.45 4.30 13.57
CA ASP A 127 -6.07 5.40 14.44
C ASP A 127 -7.21 6.43 14.58
N LYS A 128 -7.82 6.82 13.46
CA LYS A 128 -8.95 7.75 13.44
C LYS A 128 -10.22 7.14 14.04
N TRP A 129 -10.51 5.88 13.75
CA TRP A 129 -11.66 5.17 14.33
C TRP A 129 -11.61 5.19 15.86
N VAL A 130 -10.44 4.86 16.43
CA VAL A 130 -10.21 4.88 17.87
C VAL A 130 -10.26 6.30 18.44
N ALA A 131 -9.64 7.27 17.77
CA ALA A 131 -9.63 8.67 18.21
C ALA A 131 -11.04 9.28 18.25
N GLU A 132 -11.94 8.84 17.37
CA GLU A 132 -13.35 9.23 17.38
C GLU A 132 -14.19 8.51 18.46
N GLY A 133 -13.59 7.60 19.23
CA GLY A 133 -14.27 6.85 20.29
C GLY A 133 -15.30 5.85 19.74
N ARG A 134 -15.14 5.37 18.51
CA ARG A 134 -16.04 4.41 17.90
C ARG A 134 -15.85 3.01 18.49
N GLU A 135 -16.88 2.20 18.40
CA GLU A 135 -16.91 0.85 18.96
C GLU A 135 -15.86 -0.07 18.34
N LEU A 136 -15.19 -0.85 19.19
CA LEU A 136 -14.40 -2.00 18.83
C LEU A 136 -14.95 -3.22 19.57
N THR A 137 -14.87 -4.40 18.95
CA THR A 137 -15.24 -5.68 19.56
C THR A 137 -14.08 -6.65 19.51
N THR A 138 -14.11 -7.62 20.42
CA THR A 138 -13.25 -8.82 20.37
C THR A 138 -14.02 -10.07 19.97
N ASP A 139 -15.30 -9.92 19.63
CA ASP A 139 -16.14 -11.02 19.22
C ASP A 139 -15.72 -11.51 17.83
N THR A 140 -15.58 -12.81 17.67
CA THR A 140 -15.26 -13.41 16.36
C THR A 140 -16.37 -13.11 15.35
N THR A 141 -15.99 -12.53 14.22
CA THR A 141 -16.92 -12.32 13.11
C THR A 141 -17.30 -13.65 12.47
N GLU A 142 -18.58 -14.00 12.55
CA GLU A 142 -19.12 -15.18 11.87
C GLU A 142 -19.22 -14.91 10.37
N VAL A 143 -18.52 -15.72 9.58
CA VAL A 143 -18.49 -15.61 8.11
C VAL A 143 -19.13 -16.82 7.46
N THR A 144 -19.92 -16.60 6.43
CA THR A 144 -20.37 -17.66 5.53
C THR A 144 -19.42 -17.70 4.34
N PRO A 145 -18.69 -18.80 4.09
CA PRO A 145 -17.81 -18.90 2.93
C PRO A 145 -18.57 -18.68 1.62
N THR A 146 -17.91 -18.02 0.67
CA THR A 146 -18.42 -17.75 -0.67
C THR A 146 -17.78 -18.65 -1.73
N ASP A 147 -18.12 -18.46 -2.99
CA ASP A 147 -17.47 -19.10 -4.14
C ASP A 147 -16.76 -18.00 -4.96
N TYR A 148 -15.58 -17.59 -4.46
CA TYR A 148 -14.79 -16.58 -5.15
C TYR A 148 -14.08 -17.19 -6.37
N PRO A 149 -14.21 -16.60 -7.57
CA PRO A 149 -13.62 -17.17 -8.77
C PRO A 149 -12.09 -17.08 -8.75
N VAL A 150 -11.44 -18.12 -9.27
CA VAL A 150 -9.98 -18.10 -9.47
C VAL A 150 -9.63 -17.11 -10.58
N VAL A 151 -8.80 -16.13 -10.25
CA VAL A 151 -8.26 -15.14 -11.19
C VAL A 151 -6.77 -15.03 -10.90
N GLU A 152 -5.94 -15.25 -11.93
CA GLU A 152 -4.51 -15.03 -11.80
C GLU A 152 -4.22 -13.53 -11.68
N ARG A 153 -3.21 -13.19 -10.87
CA ARG A 153 -2.79 -11.80 -10.71
C ARG A 153 -2.13 -11.27 -11.99
N ASP A 154 -2.30 -9.99 -12.22
CA ASP A 154 -1.61 -9.27 -13.31
C ASP A 154 -0.49 -8.42 -12.72
N ASP A 155 0.73 -8.94 -12.79
CA ASP A 155 1.94 -8.27 -12.31
C ASP A 155 2.48 -7.22 -13.31
N SER A 156 1.91 -7.11 -14.50
CA SER A 156 2.47 -6.30 -15.58
C SER A 156 2.14 -4.81 -15.49
N VAL A 157 1.08 -4.43 -14.76
CA VAL A 157 0.54 -3.07 -14.77
C VAL A 157 1.06 -2.25 -13.60
N ILE A 158 0.81 -2.72 -12.37
CA ILE A 158 1.07 -1.91 -11.14
C ILE A 158 2.25 -2.42 -10.31
N ARG A 159 2.88 -3.53 -10.72
CA ARG A 159 4.06 -4.10 -10.06
C ARG A 159 5.31 -3.83 -10.89
N ALA A 160 6.44 -3.61 -10.24
CA ALA A 160 7.75 -3.54 -10.87
C ALA A 160 8.69 -4.56 -10.22
N TYR A 161 9.52 -5.19 -11.04
CA TYR A 161 10.59 -6.07 -10.60
C TYR A 161 11.94 -5.34 -10.63
N ARG A 162 12.95 -5.94 -10.03
CA ARG A 162 14.32 -5.41 -10.02
C ARG A 162 14.84 -5.11 -11.42
N GLU A 163 14.53 -5.97 -12.38
CA GLU A 163 14.91 -5.82 -13.79
C GLU A 163 14.25 -4.58 -14.41
N ASP A 164 12.98 -4.33 -14.11
CA ASP A 164 12.28 -3.11 -14.55
C ASP A 164 12.97 -1.85 -14.03
N VAL A 165 13.37 -1.87 -12.75
CA VAL A 165 14.09 -0.74 -12.14
C VAL A 165 15.44 -0.53 -12.81
N LEU A 166 16.20 -1.61 -13.06
CA LEU A 166 17.51 -1.54 -13.75
C LEU A 166 17.38 -0.99 -15.17
N ASP A 167 16.43 -1.47 -15.95
CA ASP A 167 16.20 -1.06 -17.35
C ASP A 167 15.72 0.40 -17.46
N ASN A 168 15.08 0.91 -16.42
CA ASN A 168 14.53 2.26 -16.36
C ASN A 168 15.35 3.24 -15.49
N LEU A 169 16.50 2.81 -14.99
CA LEU A 169 17.37 3.64 -14.15
C LEU A 169 17.82 4.91 -14.87
N GLY A 170 17.56 6.08 -14.29
CA GLY A 170 17.84 7.38 -14.89
C GLY A 170 16.89 7.81 -16.01
N LYS A 171 15.87 7.01 -16.34
CA LYS A 171 14.85 7.32 -17.36
C LYS A 171 13.47 7.55 -16.75
N THR A 172 13.11 6.72 -15.78
CA THR A 172 11.84 6.77 -15.07
C THR A 172 12.05 7.34 -13.67
N PRO A 173 11.24 8.31 -13.20
CA PRO A 173 11.27 8.77 -11.83
C PRO A 173 11.13 7.62 -10.83
N LEU A 174 12.07 7.58 -9.88
CA LEU A 174 12.06 6.64 -8.76
C LEU A 174 11.79 7.40 -7.47
N ILE A 175 10.92 6.86 -6.63
CA ILE A 175 10.58 7.43 -5.31
C ILE A 175 10.94 6.45 -4.22
N ASP A 176 11.92 6.82 -3.40
CA ASP A 176 12.25 6.13 -2.15
C ASP A 176 11.39 6.70 -1.02
N VAL A 177 10.48 5.90 -0.50
CA VAL A 177 9.54 6.36 0.52
C VAL A 177 9.96 6.02 1.94
N ARG A 178 11.18 5.52 2.13
CA ARG A 178 11.77 5.21 3.42
C ARG A 178 12.13 6.49 4.20
N SER A 179 12.57 6.32 5.44
CA SER A 179 13.08 7.44 6.22
C SER A 179 14.34 8.05 5.59
N PRO A 180 14.64 9.34 5.86
CA PRO A 180 15.87 9.96 5.39
C PRO A 180 17.14 9.21 5.80
N GLN A 181 17.17 8.62 6.99
CA GLN A 181 18.32 7.85 7.48
C GLN A 181 18.51 6.52 6.73
N GLU A 182 17.42 5.86 6.32
CA GLU A 182 17.48 4.69 5.44
C GLU A 182 17.98 5.11 4.04
N TYR A 183 17.48 6.23 3.52
CA TYR A 183 17.87 6.76 2.22
C TYR A 183 19.35 7.12 2.15
N THR A 184 19.86 7.86 3.14
CA THR A 184 21.29 8.28 3.17
C THR A 184 22.24 7.12 3.41
N GLY A 185 21.75 6.01 3.93
CA GLY A 185 22.56 4.83 4.30
C GLY A 185 23.10 4.88 5.74
N GLU A 186 22.65 5.85 6.54
CA GLU A 186 22.95 5.89 7.98
C GLU A 186 22.33 4.69 8.72
N ARG A 187 21.24 4.15 8.19
CA ARG A 187 20.56 2.95 8.68
C ARG A 187 20.32 1.97 7.54
N THR A 188 20.41 0.69 7.85
CA THR A 188 20.14 -0.41 6.92
C THR A 188 18.78 -1.06 7.15
N HIS A 189 18.07 -0.63 8.21
CA HIS A 189 16.76 -1.17 8.61
C HIS A 189 15.97 -0.11 9.37
N MET A 190 14.67 -0.34 9.53
CA MET A 190 13.83 0.44 10.45
C MET A 190 14.21 0.12 11.90
N PRO A 191 14.09 1.08 12.84
CA PRO A 191 14.46 0.86 14.24
C PRO A 191 13.80 -0.37 14.88
N ASP A 192 12.54 -0.60 14.57
CA ASP A 192 11.73 -1.67 15.15
C ASP A 192 11.93 -3.04 14.46
N TYR A 193 12.68 -3.08 13.34
CA TYR A 193 12.88 -4.28 12.51
C TYR A 193 14.37 -4.53 12.20
N PRO A 194 15.22 -4.70 13.22
CA PRO A 194 16.67 -4.89 13.01
C PRO A 194 17.00 -6.19 12.25
N GLN A 195 16.15 -7.22 12.35
CA GLN A 195 16.29 -8.49 11.65
C GLN A 195 16.12 -8.37 10.13
N GLU A 196 15.57 -7.28 9.64
CA GLU A 196 15.34 -7.04 8.21
C GLU A 196 16.38 -6.11 7.57
N GLY A 197 17.54 -6.03 8.19
CA GLY A 197 18.65 -5.23 7.70
C GLY A 197 19.24 -5.77 6.40
N THR A 198 19.81 -4.84 5.62
CA THR A 198 20.50 -5.16 4.37
C THR A 198 22.01 -5.03 4.55
N LEU A 199 22.78 -5.68 3.65
CA LEU A 199 24.23 -5.61 3.64
C LEU A 199 24.73 -4.21 3.26
N ARG A 200 23.95 -3.44 2.48
CA ARG A 200 24.34 -2.11 2.03
C ARG A 200 23.30 -1.08 2.43
N GLY A 201 23.75 0.02 3.00
CA GLY A 201 22.94 1.23 3.22
C GLY A 201 22.97 2.14 2.02
N GLY A 202 21.95 2.98 1.86
CA GLY A 202 21.81 3.95 0.77
C GLY A 202 20.49 3.81 0.04
N HIS A 203 20.49 4.23 -1.23
CA HIS A 203 19.29 4.24 -2.08
C HIS A 203 19.62 3.85 -3.54
N ILE A 204 18.60 3.59 -4.31
CA ILE A 204 18.72 3.39 -5.77
C ILE A 204 19.13 4.72 -6.40
N PRO A 205 20.21 4.78 -7.19
CA PRO A 205 20.64 6.02 -7.83
C PRO A 205 19.50 6.70 -8.60
N THR A 206 19.44 8.01 -8.58
CA THR A 206 18.40 8.89 -9.15
C THR A 206 17.09 8.98 -8.38
N ALA A 207 16.83 8.10 -7.41
CA ALA A 207 15.60 8.12 -6.62
C ALA A 207 15.46 9.43 -5.81
N ALA A 208 14.25 9.98 -5.78
CA ALA A 208 13.91 11.07 -4.87
C ALA A 208 13.52 10.51 -3.50
N SER A 209 14.01 11.14 -2.43
CA SER A 209 13.61 10.80 -1.05
C SER A 209 12.31 11.49 -0.69
N VAL A 210 11.23 10.73 -0.59
CA VAL A 210 9.90 11.22 -0.19
C VAL A 210 9.32 10.28 0.84
N PRO A 211 9.62 10.44 2.13
CA PRO A 211 9.07 9.59 3.17
C PRO A 211 7.54 9.48 3.08
N TRP A 212 7.02 8.27 3.08
CA TRP A 212 5.59 8.00 2.89
C TRP A 212 4.68 8.79 3.86
N ALA A 213 5.13 8.94 5.12
CA ALA A 213 4.38 9.63 6.16
C ALA A 213 4.15 11.13 5.85
N ARG A 214 4.86 11.71 4.89
CA ARG A 214 4.58 13.08 4.43
C ARG A 214 3.21 13.23 3.78
N ALA A 215 2.62 12.14 3.31
CA ALA A 215 1.28 12.14 2.72
C ALA A 215 0.15 11.97 3.75
N ALA A 216 0.48 11.64 5.01
CA ALA A 216 -0.48 11.51 6.10
C ALA A 216 -0.59 12.81 6.91
N ALA A 217 -1.80 13.15 7.34
CA ALA A 217 -2.10 14.21 8.29
C ALA A 217 -1.95 13.70 9.73
N GLU A 218 -2.05 14.60 10.71
CA GLU A 218 -1.90 14.26 12.14
C GLU A 218 -2.99 13.30 12.67
N ASP A 219 -4.18 13.33 12.07
CA ASP A 219 -5.30 12.43 12.39
C ASP A 219 -5.29 11.13 11.58
N ALA A 220 -4.16 10.78 10.98
CA ALA A 220 -3.92 9.62 10.13
C ALA A 220 -4.68 9.62 8.78
N THR A 221 -5.44 10.67 8.45
CA THR A 221 -6.05 10.82 7.12
C THR A 221 -5.01 11.22 6.08
N PHE A 222 -5.35 11.10 4.80
CA PHE A 222 -4.52 11.69 3.75
C PHE A 222 -4.57 13.22 3.81
N LYS A 223 -3.46 13.85 3.47
CA LYS A 223 -3.40 15.28 3.25
C LYS A 223 -4.28 15.71 2.07
N SER A 224 -4.66 16.99 2.06
CA SER A 224 -5.40 17.58 0.96
C SER A 224 -4.68 17.42 -0.38
N ARG A 225 -5.43 17.46 -1.47
CA ARG A 225 -4.85 17.37 -2.82
C ARG A 225 -3.77 18.43 -3.05
N ASP A 226 -4.00 19.66 -2.61
CA ASP A 226 -3.04 20.76 -2.78
C ASP A 226 -1.73 20.48 -2.03
N GLU A 227 -1.80 19.92 -0.79
CA GLU A 227 -0.61 19.55 -0.04
C GLU A 227 0.14 18.37 -0.68
N LEU A 228 -0.60 17.40 -1.26
CA LEU A 228 0.00 16.28 -1.98
C LEU A 228 0.61 16.74 -3.31
N ASP A 229 -0.04 17.62 -4.05
CA ASP A 229 0.51 18.23 -5.27
C ASP A 229 1.81 19.03 -4.96
N ALA A 230 1.86 19.77 -3.85
CA ALA A 230 3.06 20.46 -3.42
C ALA A 230 4.23 19.49 -3.16
N ILE A 231 3.97 18.31 -2.57
CA ILE A 231 5.01 17.30 -2.31
C ILE A 231 5.48 16.65 -3.62
N TYR A 232 4.57 16.10 -4.40
CA TYR A 232 4.94 15.21 -5.51
C TYR A 232 5.17 15.95 -6.82
N ARG A 233 4.37 16.98 -7.12
CA ARG A 233 4.46 17.71 -8.39
C ARG A 233 5.41 18.92 -8.29
N GLU A 234 5.34 19.72 -7.22
CA GLU A 234 6.15 20.93 -7.13
C GLU A 234 7.56 20.65 -6.61
N GLU A 235 7.70 19.91 -5.48
CA GLU A 235 9.01 19.65 -4.88
C GLU A 235 9.79 18.56 -5.64
N VAL A 236 9.14 17.45 -5.99
CA VAL A 236 9.79 16.34 -6.69
C VAL A 236 9.87 16.58 -8.18
N GLY A 237 8.90 17.28 -8.74
CA GLY A 237 8.81 17.62 -10.17
C GLY A 237 8.10 16.57 -11.02
N LEU A 238 7.20 15.76 -10.43
CA LEU A 238 6.44 14.74 -11.16
C LEU A 238 5.29 15.36 -11.97
N SER A 239 5.02 14.77 -13.13
CA SER A 239 3.83 15.02 -13.94
C SER A 239 2.89 13.81 -13.88
N PRO A 240 1.54 13.98 -13.92
CA PRO A 240 0.61 12.86 -13.97
C PRO A 240 0.84 11.89 -15.13
N ASP A 241 1.42 12.35 -16.22
CA ASP A 241 1.77 11.53 -17.40
C ASP A 241 3.07 10.72 -17.23
N ASP A 242 3.83 10.96 -16.15
CA ASP A 242 5.06 10.23 -15.91
C ASP A 242 4.78 8.78 -15.50
N ALA A 243 5.59 7.86 -16.02
CA ALA A 243 5.74 6.56 -15.40
C ALA A 243 6.54 6.74 -14.10
N VAL A 244 6.04 6.25 -12.99
CA VAL A 244 6.68 6.36 -11.67
C VAL A 244 6.87 4.99 -11.04
N ILE A 245 8.03 4.73 -10.46
CA ILE A 245 8.24 3.53 -9.64
C ILE A 245 8.53 3.96 -8.21
N ALA A 246 7.69 3.52 -7.27
CA ALA A 246 7.89 3.73 -5.84
C ALA A 246 8.47 2.46 -5.19
N TYR A 247 9.33 2.63 -4.20
CA TYR A 247 9.86 1.51 -3.42
C TYR A 247 10.10 1.90 -1.96
N CYS A 248 10.13 0.90 -1.09
CA CYS A 248 10.46 1.09 0.31
C CYS A 248 11.40 0.01 0.85
N ARG A 249 10.96 -0.79 1.81
CA ARG A 249 11.66 -1.96 2.35
C ARG A 249 11.23 -3.25 1.65
N ILE A 250 9.92 -3.54 1.62
CA ILE A 250 9.30 -4.75 1.07
C ILE A 250 7.96 -4.47 0.34
N GLY A 251 7.68 -3.23 -0.04
CA GLY A 251 6.50 -2.85 -0.82
C GLY A 251 5.33 -2.26 -0.01
N GLU A 252 5.34 -2.34 1.31
CA GLU A 252 4.23 -1.91 2.18
C GLU A 252 4.05 -0.40 2.22
N ARG A 253 5.09 0.37 2.54
CA ARG A 253 5.04 1.84 2.58
C ARG A 253 4.89 2.44 1.20
N SER A 254 5.46 1.79 0.19
CA SER A 254 5.35 2.22 -1.20
C SER A 254 3.98 1.95 -1.81
N SER A 255 3.21 0.98 -1.29
CA SER A 255 1.80 0.81 -1.65
C SER A 255 0.95 1.99 -1.21
N HIS A 256 1.24 2.59 -0.05
CA HIS A 256 0.58 3.82 0.39
C HIS A 256 0.88 4.98 -0.58
N THR A 257 2.14 5.14 -0.99
CA THR A 257 2.51 6.16 -1.99
C THR A 257 1.91 5.86 -3.36
N TRP A 258 1.85 4.58 -3.78
CA TRP A 258 1.16 4.16 -4.98
C TRP A 258 -0.32 4.56 -4.95
N PHE A 259 -1.00 4.33 -3.82
CA PHE A 259 -2.40 4.75 -3.65
C PHE A 259 -2.55 6.27 -3.78
N VAL A 260 -1.68 7.04 -3.15
CA VAL A 260 -1.69 8.52 -3.24
C VAL A 260 -1.52 8.98 -4.68
N LEU A 261 -0.50 8.51 -5.37
CA LEU A 261 -0.21 8.95 -6.73
C LEU A 261 -1.33 8.52 -7.70
N THR A 262 -1.76 7.26 -7.64
CA THR A 262 -2.75 6.72 -8.56
C THR A 262 -4.15 7.25 -8.27
N HIS A 263 -4.61 7.13 -7.03
CA HIS A 263 -6.02 7.38 -6.73
C HIS A 263 -6.31 8.81 -6.24
N LEU A 264 -5.36 9.43 -5.53
CA LEU A 264 -5.62 10.79 -5.05
C LEU A 264 -5.15 11.86 -6.04
N LEU A 265 -4.02 11.65 -6.70
CA LEU A 265 -3.45 12.60 -7.64
C LEU A 265 -3.77 12.29 -9.12
N GLY A 266 -4.16 11.06 -9.44
CA GLY A 266 -4.58 10.66 -10.79
C GLY A 266 -3.41 10.41 -11.76
N PHE A 267 -2.31 9.83 -11.28
CA PHE A 267 -1.23 9.35 -12.13
C PHE A 267 -1.60 8.02 -12.77
N ASP A 268 -1.50 7.91 -14.08
CA ASP A 268 -1.94 6.72 -14.83
C ASP A 268 -0.96 5.55 -14.78
N ASN A 269 0.32 5.80 -14.54
CA ASN A 269 1.38 4.80 -14.67
C ASN A 269 2.30 4.77 -13.44
N VAL A 270 1.78 4.27 -12.33
CA VAL A 270 2.54 4.11 -11.09
C VAL A 270 2.71 2.64 -10.79
N ARG A 271 3.95 2.22 -10.58
CA ARG A 271 4.28 0.84 -10.19
C ARG A 271 4.94 0.78 -8.82
N ASN A 272 4.61 -0.24 -8.06
CA ASN A 272 5.25 -0.55 -6.80
C ASN A 272 6.34 -1.62 -7.02
N TYR A 273 7.58 -1.28 -6.72
CA TYR A 273 8.68 -2.25 -6.66
C TYR A 273 8.68 -2.87 -5.25
N ASP A 274 8.00 -4.00 -5.11
CA ASP A 274 7.81 -4.67 -3.82
C ASP A 274 9.06 -5.42 -3.33
N GLY A 275 9.96 -5.88 -4.19
CA GLY A 275 11.28 -6.37 -3.80
C GLY A 275 12.08 -5.34 -3.01
N SER A 276 11.95 -4.09 -3.38
CA SER A 276 12.36 -2.91 -2.61
C SER A 276 13.83 -2.96 -2.12
N TRP A 277 14.12 -2.28 -1.04
CA TRP A 277 15.50 -2.23 -0.52
C TRP A 277 15.98 -3.56 0.04
N THR A 278 15.10 -4.40 0.56
CA THR A 278 15.47 -5.75 1.05
C THR A 278 16.02 -6.61 -0.09
N GLU A 279 15.49 -6.49 -1.30
CA GLU A 279 16.08 -7.13 -2.48
C GLU A 279 17.30 -6.35 -2.98
N TRP A 280 17.14 -5.05 -3.26
CA TRP A 280 18.19 -4.24 -3.89
C TRP A 280 19.45 -4.12 -3.06
N GLY A 281 19.32 -3.84 -1.75
CA GLY A 281 20.44 -3.68 -0.84
C GLY A 281 21.27 -4.95 -0.63
N ASN A 282 20.68 -6.11 -0.90
CA ASN A 282 21.34 -7.43 -0.81
C ASN A 282 21.77 -7.99 -2.18
N ALA A 283 21.24 -7.44 -3.28
CA ALA A 283 21.53 -7.95 -4.63
C ALA A 283 22.96 -7.65 -5.05
N VAL A 284 23.56 -8.60 -5.81
CA VAL A 284 24.90 -8.47 -6.38
C VAL A 284 24.83 -7.65 -7.67
N ARG A 285 25.82 -6.77 -7.89
CA ARG A 285 26.00 -5.98 -9.13
C ARG A 285 24.93 -4.92 -9.42
N VAL A 286 24.09 -4.58 -8.46
CA VAL A 286 23.20 -3.42 -8.61
C VAL A 286 23.86 -2.17 -8.03
N PRO A 287 23.67 -0.98 -8.66
CA PRO A 287 24.27 0.26 -8.17
C PRO A 287 23.56 0.76 -6.91
N VAL A 288 24.32 1.43 -6.05
CA VAL A 288 23.84 2.06 -4.82
C VAL A 288 24.45 3.46 -4.70
N ALA A 289 23.62 4.45 -4.41
CA ALA A 289 24.05 5.78 -4.00
C ALA A 289 23.95 5.92 -2.47
N GLN A 290 24.77 6.76 -1.88
CA GLN A 290 24.78 7.07 -0.45
C GLN A 290 24.78 8.58 -0.23
N GLY A 291 24.34 8.99 0.96
CA GLY A 291 24.19 10.41 1.29
C GLY A 291 22.88 11.00 0.77
N ALA A 292 22.74 12.33 0.88
CA ALA A 292 21.49 13.03 0.57
C ALA A 292 21.27 13.30 -0.94
N ALA A 293 22.33 13.22 -1.76
CA ALA A 293 22.22 13.45 -3.20
C ALA A 293 21.61 12.21 -3.88
N ARG A 294 20.73 12.44 -4.87
CA ARG A 294 20.07 11.35 -5.62
C ARG A 294 21.06 10.41 -6.34
N GLY A 295 22.28 10.88 -6.58
CA GLY A 295 23.25 10.14 -7.38
C GLY A 295 22.90 10.13 -8.87
N GLU A 296 23.78 9.51 -9.66
CA GLU A 296 23.61 9.37 -11.11
C GLU A 296 23.49 7.90 -11.48
N ALA A 297 22.71 7.63 -12.53
CA ALA A 297 22.64 6.28 -13.09
C ALA A 297 24.02 5.94 -13.70
N PRO A 298 24.64 4.80 -13.33
CA PRO A 298 25.90 4.40 -13.95
C PRO A 298 25.73 4.15 -15.45
N GLU A 299 26.71 4.53 -16.26
CA GLU A 299 26.74 4.18 -17.68
C GLU A 299 26.75 2.66 -17.84
N GLY A 300 25.77 2.13 -18.58
CA GLY A 300 25.68 0.70 -18.88
C GLY A 300 25.22 -0.20 -17.74
N ALA A 301 24.53 0.34 -16.73
CA ALA A 301 23.87 -0.47 -15.70
C ALA A 301 22.88 -1.44 -16.37
N ARG A 302 23.23 -2.74 -16.35
CA ARG A 302 22.42 -3.88 -16.78
C ARG A 302 22.64 -5.04 -15.80
#